data_af7c9e3ff50abc1d64a9351cadf4268e
#
_entry.id   af7c9e3ff50abc1d64a9351cadf4268e
#
_cell.length_a   1.000
_cell.length_b   1.000
_cell.length_c   1.000
_cell.angle_alpha   90.00
_cell.angle_beta   90.00
_cell.angle_gamma   90.00
#
_symmetry.space_group_name_H-M   'P 1'
#
loop_
_entity.id
_entity.type
_entity.pdbx_description
1 polymer ?
#
loop_
_entity_poly.entity_id
_entity_poly.type
_entity_poly.pdbx_seq_one_letter_code
_entity_poly.pdbx_strand_id
1 'polypeptide(L)'
;MNISRSGYYKWLKTKDVLNQYEINRKDLEPLIRDIHKRKPSYGYHRINYLIRKETGWVVSDNLVHKVCKILKIRSKAKHYSTYKKLGAESIKYPNLINNNWNTTRPLEKITSDTTMIWFKRQRYDWTYYVDAFDNSIIGSDVKPFYYGVSMKNHRDALQDMLNSKMKRGYKSQETIFHSDQGKIYSSVAFNNAHKYYNIIRSMSRMGTPTDNPIIESKNGWLKKEIYIDFNQEDYDTVEDYINAIIYDHNYLRPSYALNYKTTIEYRTQLGFQ
;
A
#
# COMPACT_ATOMS: atom_id res chain seq x y z
N MET A 1 46.36 -25.50 14.79
CA MET A 1 44.99 -25.46 15.41
C MET A 1 44.92 -26.55 16.45
N ASN A 2 44.72 -26.19 17.75
CA ASN A 2 44.47 -27.16 18.79
C ASN A 2 42.99 -27.56 18.80
N ILE A 3 42.66 -28.64 18.08
CA ILE A 3 41.30 -29.20 18.10
C ILE A 3 41.26 -30.28 19.18
N SER A 4 40.30 -30.17 20.12
CA SER A 4 40.14 -31.19 21.16
C SER A 4 39.70 -32.51 20.56
N ARG A 5 40.24 -33.62 21.05
CA ARG A 5 39.93 -34.97 20.56
C ARG A 5 38.42 -35.28 20.65
N SER A 6 37.76 -34.86 21.74
CA SER A 6 36.32 -35.01 21.94
C SER A 6 35.52 -34.19 20.92
N GLY A 7 35.95 -32.96 20.61
CA GLY A 7 35.31 -32.10 19.59
C GLY A 7 35.40 -32.72 18.18
N TYR A 8 36.51 -33.30 17.85
CA TYR A 8 36.71 -34.00 16.54
C TYR A 8 35.74 -35.18 16.39
N TYR A 9 35.67 -36.08 17.38
CA TYR A 9 34.78 -37.23 17.31
C TYR A 9 33.28 -36.83 17.35
N LYS A 10 32.91 -35.78 18.06
CA LYS A 10 31.56 -35.24 18.04
C LYS A 10 31.22 -34.70 16.63
N TRP A 11 32.12 -33.93 16.05
CA TRP A 11 31.95 -33.41 14.67
C TRP A 11 31.87 -34.59 13.68
N LEU A 12 32.73 -35.60 13.77
CA LEU A 12 32.72 -36.75 12.86
C LEU A 12 31.38 -37.51 12.88
N LYS A 13 30.71 -37.61 14.05
CA LYS A 13 29.39 -38.23 14.19
C LYS A 13 28.26 -37.39 13.59
N THR A 14 28.40 -36.09 13.54
CA THR A 14 27.32 -35.17 13.14
C THR A 14 27.56 -34.49 11.79
N LYS A 15 28.71 -34.63 11.17
CA LYS A 15 29.08 -33.92 9.94
C LYS A 15 28.15 -34.16 8.74
N ASP A 16 27.57 -35.38 8.67
CA ASP A 16 26.71 -35.80 7.58
C ASP A 16 25.19 -35.79 7.97
N VAL A 17 24.89 -35.39 9.22
CA VAL A 17 23.52 -35.28 9.73
C VAL A 17 23.09 -33.86 9.70
N LEU A 18 22.03 -33.56 8.92
CA LEU A 18 21.44 -32.23 8.90
C LEU A 18 20.88 -31.90 10.28
N ASN A 19 21.25 -30.73 10.82
CA ASN A 19 20.63 -30.24 12.02
C ASN A 19 19.25 -29.63 11.70
N GLN A 20 18.43 -29.41 12.71
CA GLN A 20 17.06 -28.90 12.54
C GLN A 20 17.01 -27.56 11.79
N TYR A 21 18.01 -26.71 11.96
CA TYR A 21 18.12 -25.44 11.23
C TYR A 21 18.33 -25.66 9.73
N GLU A 22 19.14 -26.62 9.36
CA GLU A 22 19.41 -26.97 7.96
C GLU A 22 18.20 -27.62 7.30
N ILE A 23 17.46 -28.46 8.03
CA ILE A 23 16.20 -29.05 7.58
C ILE A 23 15.20 -27.91 7.32
N ASN A 24 14.94 -27.07 8.33
CA ASN A 24 14.01 -25.94 8.18
C ASN A 24 14.39 -25.01 7.02
N ARG A 25 15.69 -24.80 6.80
CA ARG A 25 16.17 -24.01 5.65
C ARG A 25 15.79 -24.65 4.33
N LYS A 26 16.02 -25.96 4.17
CA LYS A 26 15.67 -26.68 2.95
C LYS A 26 14.16 -26.65 2.66
N ASP A 27 13.35 -26.79 3.69
CA ASP A 27 11.89 -26.77 3.55
C ASP A 27 11.36 -25.37 3.23
N LEU A 28 12.04 -24.30 3.68
CA LEU A 28 11.69 -22.92 3.37
C LEU A 28 12.05 -22.50 1.93
N GLU A 29 13.06 -23.09 1.34
CA GLU A 29 13.54 -22.71 0.00
C GLU A 29 12.44 -22.75 -1.08
N PRO A 30 11.70 -23.85 -1.26
CA PRO A 30 10.64 -23.91 -2.28
C PRO A 30 9.50 -22.91 -2.01
N LEU A 31 9.12 -22.73 -0.75
CA LEU A 31 8.06 -21.78 -0.36
C LEU A 31 8.45 -20.34 -0.69
N ILE A 32 9.67 -19.96 -0.35
CA ILE A 32 10.19 -18.62 -0.64
C ILE A 32 10.27 -18.36 -2.15
N ARG A 33 10.74 -19.34 -2.93
CA ARG A 33 10.82 -19.24 -4.40
C ARG A 33 9.44 -19.09 -5.03
N ASP A 34 8.46 -19.86 -4.59
CA ASP A 34 7.10 -19.78 -5.10
C ASP A 34 6.45 -18.42 -4.81
N ILE A 35 6.51 -17.96 -3.56
CA ILE A 35 5.99 -16.65 -3.18
C ILE A 35 6.69 -15.53 -3.95
N HIS A 36 8.02 -15.59 -4.09
CA HIS A 36 8.76 -14.57 -4.83
C HIS A 36 8.43 -14.58 -6.33
N LYS A 37 8.12 -15.75 -6.90
CA LYS A 37 7.64 -15.86 -8.30
C LYS A 37 6.27 -15.18 -8.47
N ARG A 38 5.35 -15.40 -7.52
CA ARG A 38 4.00 -14.79 -7.55
C ARG A 38 4.01 -13.29 -7.22
N LYS A 39 4.89 -12.86 -6.29
CA LYS A 39 4.98 -11.48 -5.78
C LYS A 39 6.44 -11.01 -5.69
N PRO A 40 7.09 -10.67 -6.82
CA PRO A 40 8.51 -10.30 -6.87
C PRO A 40 8.87 -9.03 -6.09
N SER A 41 7.90 -8.15 -5.79
CA SER A 41 8.11 -6.93 -5.00
C SER A 41 8.23 -7.19 -3.50
N TYR A 42 7.85 -8.40 -3.01
CA TYR A 42 7.82 -8.68 -1.58
C TYR A 42 9.22 -8.88 -1.00
N GLY A 43 9.47 -8.21 0.13
CA GLY A 43 10.63 -8.47 0.98
C GLY A 43 10.36 -9.62 1.96
N TYR A 44 11.40 -10.07 2.66
CA TYR A 44 11.35 -11.26 3.53
C TYR A 44 10.27 -11.21 4.63
N HIS A 45 9.91 -10.04 5.14
CA HIS A 45 8.81 -9.91 6.10
C HIS A 45 7.45 -10.31 5.52
N ARG A 46 7.11 -9.82 4.31
CA ARG A 46 5.86 -10.20 3.64
C ARG A 46 5.89 -11.65 3.18
N ILE A 47 7.04 -12.15 2.72
CA ILE A 47 7.24 -13.57 2.39
C ILE A 47 6.97 -14.43 3.63
N ASN A 48 7.53 -14.09 4.79
CA ASN A 48 7.30 -14.81 6.03
C ASN A 48 5.83 -14.79 6.46
N TYR A 49 5.16 -13.64 6.32
CA TYR A 49 3.74 -13.55 6.60
C TYR A 49 2.92 -14.53 5.73
N LEU A 50 3.21 -14.60 4.41
CA LEU A 50 2.50 -15.51 3.52
C LEU A 50 2.81 -16.99 3.84
N ILE A 51 4.05 -17.33 4.17
CA ILE A 51 4.38 -18.68 4.63
C ILE A 51 3.50 -19.08 5.82
N ARG A 52 3.40 -18.21 6.83
CA ARG A 52 2.53 -18.46 8.00
C ARG A 52 1.06 -18.62 7.61
N LYS A 53 0.56 -17.73 6.73
CA LYS A 53 -0.83 -17.72 6.31
C LYS A 53 -1.20 -18.96 5.47
N GLU A 54 -0.33 -19.38 4.56
CA GLU A 54 -0.59 -20.47 3.61
C GLU A 54 -0.31 -21.86 4.20
N THR A 55 0.69 -21.97 5.08
CA THR A 55 1.13 -23.29 5.61
C THR A 55 0.87 -23.48 7.10
N GLY A 56 0.54 -22.42 7.84
CA GLY A 56 0.45 -22.44 9.31
C GLY A 56 1.84 -22.49 9.99
N TRP A 57 2.93 -22.54 9.24
CA TRP A 57 4.28 -22.69 9.80
C TRP A 57 4.81 -21.36 10.35
N VAL A 58 5.03 -21.31 11.67
CA VAL A 58 5.56 -20.14 12.38
C VAL A 58 7.08 -20.19 12.38
N VAL A 59 7.71 -19.37 11.55
CA VAL A 59 9.17 -19.23 11.47
C VAL A 59 9.58 -17.78 11.80
N SER A 60 10.85 -17.64 12.24
CA SER A 60 11.40 -16.31 12.52
C SER A 60 11.74 -15.55 11.24
N ASP A 61 11.56 -14.24 11.25
CA ASP A 61 11.97 -13.34 10.16
C ASP A 61 13.46 -13.48 9.84
N ASN A 62 14.29 -13.68 10.88
CA ASN A 62 15.74 -13.87 10.71
C ASN A 62 16.07 -15.14 9.88
N LEU A 63 15.33 -16.23 10.08
CA LEU A 63 15.55 -17.45 9.31
C LEU A 63 15.18 -17.23 7.85
N VAL A 64 13.98 -16.68 7.60
CA VAL A 64 13.51 -16.35 6.24
C VAL A 64 14.48 -15.39 5.55
N HIS A 65 14.94 -14.35 6.23
CA HIS A 65 15.93 -13.40 5.68
C HIS A 65 17.24 -14.10 5.27
N LYS A 66 17.77 -14.98 6.14
CA LYS A 66 18.99 -15.76 5.83
C LYS A 66 18.80 -16.66 4.61
N VAL A 67 17.64 -17.32 4.49
CA VAL A 67 17.31 -18.15 3.33
C VAL A 67 17.19 -17.31 2.07
N CYS A 68 16.47 -16.18 2.11
CA CYS A 68 16.39 -15.24 1.00
C CYS A 68 17.80 -14.78 0.54
N LYS A 69 18.70 -14.51 1.49
CA LYS A 69 20.09 -14.12 1.18
C LYS A 69 20.87 -15.23 0.46
N ILE A 70 20.73 -16.48 0.91
CA ILE A 70 21.36 -17.64 0.27
C ILE A 70 20.81 -17.84 -1.14
N LEU A 71 19.49 -17.71 -1.33
CA LEU A 71 18.82 -17.83 -2.62
C LEU A 71 19.05 -16.62 -3.54
N LYS A 72 19.73 -15.58 -3.06
CA LYS A 72 19.91 -14.28 -3.74
C LYS A 72 18.57 -13.61 -4.10
N ILE A 73 17.52 -13.90 -3.33
CA ILE A 73 16.19 -13.32 -3.47
C ILE A 73 16.13 -11.99 -2.72
N ARG A 74 15.76 -10.93 -3.43
CA ARG A 74 15.52 -9.59 -2.89
C ARG A 74 14.27 -9.02 -3.53
N SER A 75 13.56 -8.14 -2.80
CA SER A 75 12.48 -7.36 -3.38
C SER A 75 12.96 -6.63 -4.64
N LYS A 76 12.21 -6.76 -5.73
CA LYS A 76 12.47 -6.02 -6.98
C LYS A 76 11.93 -4.59 -6.95
N ALA A 77 11.18 -4.22 -5.91
CA ALA A 77 10.72 -2.84 -5.73
C ALA A 77 11.92 -1.88 -5.54
N LYS A 78 11.97 -0.86 -6.38
CA LYS A 78 13.04 0.16 -6.32
C LYS A 78 12.80 1.10 -5.13
N HIS A 79 13.82 1.33 -4.31
CA HIS A 79 13.80 2.36 -3.27
C HIS A 79 14.47 3.61 -3.80
N TYR A 80 13.73 4.71 -3.91
CA TYR A 80 14.28 6.02 -4.23
C TYR A 80 14.36 6.87 -2.96
N SER A 81 15.49 7.56 -2.78
CA SER A 81 15.59 8.61 -1.78
C SER A 81 14.75 9.81 -2.23
N THR A 82 13.74 10.17 -1.44
CA THR A 82 12.94 11.37 -1.71
C THR A 82 13.70 12.61 -1.24
N TYR A 83 14.21 13.39 -2.19
CA TYR A 83 14.78 14.71 -1.89
C TYR A 83 13.62 15.69 -1.64
N LYS A 84 13.51 16.23 -0.42
CA LYS A 84 12.49 17.23 -0.08
C LYS A 84 12.91 18.60 -0.61
N LYS A 85 12.18 19.15 -1.57
CA LYS A 85 12.29 20.57 -1.94
C LYS A 85 11.37 21.38 -1.02
N LEU A 86 11.93 22.38 -0.36
CA LEU A 86 11.15 23.44 0.30
C LEU A 86 10.52 24.33 -0.78
N GLY A 87 9.19 24.46 -0.76
CA GLY A 87 8.43 25.30 -1.70
C GLY A 87 7.78 26.50 -1.02
N ALA A 88 7.41 27.50 -1.79
CA ALA A 88 6.63 28.64 -1.31
C ALA A 88 5.19 28.20 -0.98
N GLU A 89 4.67 28.66 0.15
CA GLU A 89 3.37 28.28 0.68
C GLU A 89 2.28 29.29 0.28
N SER A 90 1.16 28.80 -0.26
CA SER A 90 -0.06 29.57 -0.51
C SER A 90 -1.25 28.71 -0.08
N ILE A 91 -2.01 29.16 0.89
CA ILE A 91 -3.10 28.39 1.51
C ILE A 91 -4.43 28.86 0.95
N LYS A 92 -5.22 27.95 0.35
CA LYS A 92 -6.60 28.20 -0.07
C LYS A 92 -7.62 27.77 0.98
N TYR A 93 -7.35 26.61 1.60
CA TYR A 93 -8.06 26.14 2.78
C TYR A 93 -7.02 25.88 3.88
N PRO A 94 -7.40 26.03 5.16
CA PRO A 94 -6.49 25.74 6.25
C PRO A 94 -6.09 24.27 6.25
N ASN A 95 -4.86 23.99 6.65
CA ASN A 95 -4.43 22.62 6.94
C ASN A 95 -4.97 22.23 8.32
N LEU A 96 -6.10 21.53 8.35
CA LEU A 96 -6.75 21.09 9.59
C LEU A 96 -6.10 19.82 10.16
N ILE A 97 -5.36 19.08 9.33
CA ILE A 97 -4.70 17.84 9.75
C ILE A 97 -3.47 18.17 10.61
N ASN A 98 -2.66 19.16 10.23
CA ASN A 98 -1.44 19.57 10.95
C ASN A 98 -0.55 18.37 11.31
N ASN A 99 -0.33 17.46 10.36
CA ASN A 99 0.40 16.19 10.53
C ASN A 99 -0.20 15.20 11.54
N ASN A 100 -1.36 15.48 12.11
CA ASN A 100 -2.08 14.55 12.96
C ASN A 100 -3.01 13.66 12.13
N TRP A 101 -2.49 12.53 11.67
CA TRP A 101 -3.21 11.52 10.91
C TRP A 101 -3.86 10.42 11.76
N ASN A 102 -3.80 10.53 13.08
CA ASN A 102 -4.45 9.58 13.97
C ASN A 102 -5.97 9.64 13.79
N THR A 103 -6.59 8.48 13.72
CA THR A 103 -8.03 8.31 13.54
C THR A 103 -8.54 7.25 14.51
N THR A 104 -9.80 7.38 14.91
CA THR A 104 -10.48 6.46 15.83
C THR A 104 -11.47 5.54 15.14
N ARG A 105 -11.85 5.88 13.90
CA ARG A 105 -12.83 5.15 13.08
C ARG A 105 -12.54 5.31 11.60
N PRO A 106 -13.08 4.41 10.77
CA PRO A 106 -13.08 4.58 9.30
C PRO A 106 -13.76 5.89 8.87
N LEU A 107 -13.27 6.44 7.76
CA LEU A 107 -13.81 7.65 7.12
C LEU A 107 -13.78 8.91 8.00
N GLU A 108 -12.95 8.93 9.03
CA GLU A 108 -12.73 10.14 9.85
C GLU A 108 -11.85 11.15 9.12
N LYS A 109 -10.75 10.67 8.56
CA LYS A 109 -9.84 11.45 7.72
C LYS A 109 -9.58 10.71 6.42
N ILE A 110 -9.77 11.39 5.31
CA ILE A 110 -9.61 10.85 3.96
C ILE A 110 -8.63 11.73 3.21
N THR A 111 -7.81 11.13 2.38
CA THR A 111 -6.95 11.86 1.47
C THR A 111 -7.09 11.36 0.03
N SER A 112 -6.77 12.20 -0.94
CA SER A 112 -6.84 11.87 -2.36
C SER A 112 -5.68 12.48 -3.12
N ASP A 113 -5.28 11.82 -4.18
CA ASP A 113 -4.32 12.31 -5.17
C ASP A 113 -4.63 11.72 -6.54
N THR A 114 -4.05 12.34 -7.57
CA THR A 114 -4.07 11.83 -8.93
C THR A 114 -2.66 11.47 -9.35
N THR A 115 -2.46 10.22 -9.72
CA THR A 115 -1.16 9.72 -10.14
C THR A 115 -1.22 9.25 -11.59
N MET A 116 -0.13 9.47 -12.32
CA MET A 116 0.00 8.98 -13.68
C MET A 116 0.46 7.52 -13.67
N ILE A 117 -0.20 6.69 -14.48
CA ILE A 117 0.16 5.30 -14.72
C ILE A 117 0.26 5.02 -16.23
N TRP A 118 0.94 3.93 -16.55
CA TRP A 118 0.99 3.39 -17.90
C TRP A 118 0.25 2.05 -17.93
N PHE A 119 -0.58 1.85 -18.95
CA PHE A 119 -1.21 0.56 -19.26
C PHE A 119 -1.12 0.32 -20.76
N LYS A 120 -0.56 -0.82 -21.17
CA LYS A 120 -0.36 -1.20 -22.59
C LYS A 120 0.16 -0.04 -23.43
N ARG A 121 1.26 0.61 -22.98
CA ARG A 121 1.94 1.76 -23.63
C ARG A 121 1.12 3.05 -23.69
N GLN A 122 -0.07 3.11 -23.12
CA GLN A 122 -0.88 4.32 -23.02
C GLN A 122 -0.80 4.92 -21.63
N ARG A 123 -0.86 6.26 -21.55
CA ARG A 123 -0.86 7.02 -20.27
C ARG A 123 -2.27 7.23 -19.79
N TYR A 124 -2.45 7.06 -18.48
CA TYR A 124 -3.70 7.33 -17.78
C TYR A 124 -3.44 8.14 -16.52
N ASP A 125 -4.39 8.96 -16.14
CA ASP A 125 -4.48 9.60 -14.84
C ASP A 125 -5.39 8.75 -13.95
N TRP A 126 -4.84 8.24 -12.86
CA TRP A 126 -5.56 7.47 -11.85
C TRP A 126 -5.75 8.31 -10.60
N THR A 127 -7.01 8.66 -10.32
CA THR A 127 -7.43 9.36 -9.10
C THR A 127 -7.95 8.34 -8.10
N TYR A 128 -7.51 8.41 -6.85
CA TYR A 128 -7.98 7.52 -5.80
C TYR A 128 -8.07 8.22 -4.44
N TYR A 129 -8.97 7.70 -3.61
CA TYR A 129 -9.25 8.16 -2.26
C TYR A 129 -8.80 7.11 -1.26
N VAL A 130 -8.12 7.53 -0.21
CA VAL A 130 -7.56 6.68 0.83
C VAL A 130 -8.14 7.05 2.17
N ASP A 131 -8.62 6.06 2.90
CA ASP A 131 -9.01 6.18 4.29
C ASP A 131 -7.75 6.17 5.18
N ALA A 132 -7.56 7.18 6.00
CA ALA A 132 -6.39 7.27 6.88
C ALA A 132 -6.44 6.25 8.03
N PHE A 133 -7.61 5.67 8.33
CA PHE A 133 -7.79 4.71 9.42
C PHE A 133 -7.06 3.39 9.16
N ASP A 134 -7.17 2.86 7.96
CA ASP A 134 -6.60 1.56 7.60
C ASP A 134 -5.80 1.59 6.29
N ASN A 135 -5.68 2.75 5.67
CA ASN A 135 -5.05 2.94 4.36
C ASN A 135 -5.76 2.23 3.19
N SER A 136 -7.03 1.84 3.32
CA SER A 136 -7.79 1.26 2.21
C SER A 136 -8.08 2.29 1.11
N ILE A 137 -8.11 1.83 -0.13
CA ILE A 137 -8.59 2.62 -1.27
C ILE A 137 -10.11 2.49 -1.29
N ILE A 138 -10.82 3.60 -1.11
CA ILE A 138 -12.27 3.66 -0.91
C ILE A 138 -13.02 4.31 -2.07
N GLY A 139 -12.31 4.83 -3.04
CA GLY A 139 -12.85 5.38 -4.27
C GLY A 139 -11.76 5.50 -5.31
N SER A 140 -12.09 5.26 -6.57
CA SER A 140 -11.13 5.20 -7.66
C SER A 140 -11.75 5.57 -8.99
N ASP A 141 -10.98 6.27 -9.83
CA ASP A 141 -11.31 6.50 -11.23
C ASP A 141 -10.03 6.59 -12.06
N VAL A 142 -10.06 6.03 -13.26
CA VAL A 142 -8.96 6.06 -14.20
C VAL A 142 -9.42 6.59 -15.55
N LYS A 143 -8.71 7.57 -16.09
CA LYS A 143 -9.05 8.21 -17.40
C LYS A 143 -7.81 8.37 -18.26
N PRO A 144 -7.96 8.26 -19.59
CA PRO A 144 -6.86 8.52 -20.52
C PRO A 144 -6.30 9.93 -20.34
N PHE A 145 -4.99 10.06 -20.34
CA PHE A 145 -4.27 11.33 -20.15
C PHE A 145 -4.62 12.42 -21.16
N TYR A 146 -5.13 12.07 -22.36
CA TYR A 146 -5.42 13.01 -23.44
C TYR A 146 -6.40 14.13 -23.10
N TYR A 147 -7.22 13.94 -22.10
CA TYR A 147 -8.26 14.91 -21.71
C TYR A 147 -7.80 15.92 -20.67
N GLY A 148 -6.55 15.80 -20.18
CA GLY A 148 -6.08 16.55 -19.02
C GLY A 148 -6.87 16.19 -17.77
N VAL A 149 -6.33 16.53 -16.60
CA VAL A 149 -7.01 16.31 -15.33
C VAL A 149 -8.20 17.28 -15.22
N SER A 150 -9.40 16.74 -15.23
CA SER A 150 -10.65 17.51 -15.16
C SER A 150 -11.51 17.05 -13.99
N MET A 151 -12.54 17.86 -13.64
CA MET A 151 -13.56 17.47 -12.64
C MET A 151 -14.22 16.13 -12.95
N LYS A 152 -14.32 15.75 -14.23
CA LYS A 152 -14.88 14.47 -14.65
C LYS A 152 -14.06 13.29 -14.14
N ASN A 153 -12.73 13.43 -14.08
CA ASN A 153 -11.82 12.40 -13.58
C ASN A 153 -11.93 12.16 -12.07
N HIS A 154 -12.39 13.19 -11.33
CA HIS A 154 -12.56 13.08 -9.89
C HIS A 154 -13.98 12.72 -9.47
N ARG A 155 -14.95 12.86 -10.40
CA ARG A 155 -16.36 12.70 -10.10
C ARG A 155 -16.70 11.27 -9.71
N ASP A 156 -16.22 10.31 -10.46
CA ASP A 156 -16.54 8.89 -10.25
C ASP A 156 -15.83 8.38 -8.99
N ALA A 157 -14.55 8.70 -8.82
CA ALA A 157 -13.80 8.39 -7.59
C ALA A 157 -14.42 9.04 -6.34
N LEU A 158 -14.87 10.29 -6.46
CA LEU A 158 -15.60 10.96 -5.39
C LEU A 158 -16.92 10.26 -5.07
N GLN A 159 -17.68 9.86 -6.10
CA GLN A 159 -18.95 9.15 -5.92
C GLN A 159 -18.76 7.81 -5.20
N ASP A 160 -17.71 7.07 -5.54
CA ASP A 160 -17.37 5.81 -4.86
C ASP A 160 -17.06 6.04 -3.38
N MET A 161 -16.28 7.06 -3.07
CA MET A 161 -15.97 7.43 -1.69
C MET A 161 -17.25 7.82 -0.93
N LEU A 162 -18.11 8.62 -1.53
CA LEU A 162 -19.39 9.03 -0.92
C LEU A 162 -20.33 7.84 -0.73
N ASN A 163 -20.39 6.92 -1.70
CA ASN A 163 -21.14 5.66 -1.58
C ASN A 163 -20.62 4.81 -0.43
N SER A 164 -19.29 4.71 -0.26
CA SER A 164 -18.67 4.02 0.86
C SER A 164 -19.09 4.64 2.20
N LYS A 165 -19.10 5.97 2.29
CA LYS A 165 -19.55 6.70 3.48
C LYS A 165 -21.03 6.43 3.80
N MET A 166 -21.89 6.38 2.79
CA MET A 166 -23.32 6.09 2.96
C MET A 166 -23.59 4.66 3.36
N LYS A 167 -23.01 3.69 2.65
CA LYS A 167 -23.20 2.24 2.90
C LYS A 167 -22.78 1.83 4.31
N ARG A 168 -21.76 2.49 4.86
CA ARG A 168 -21.25 2.22 6.20
C ARG A 168 -21.92 2.98 7.33
N GLY A 169 -22.99 3.73 7.05
CA GLY A 169 -23.74 4.48 8.06
C GLY A 169 -23.06 5.75 8.56
N TYR A 170 -21.99 6.23 7.91
CA TYR A 170 -21.25 7.43 8.34
C TYR A 170 -21.71 8.73 7.71
N LYS A 171 -22.88 8.77 7.06
CA LYS A 171 -23.37 9.96 6.35
C LYS A 171 -23.38 11.22 7.21
N SER A 172 -23.88 11.12 8.44
CA SER A 172 -24.00 12.25 9.39
C SER A 172 -22.71 12.55 10.15
N GLN A 173 -21.73 11.64 10.13
CA GLN A 173 -20.48 11.83 10.84
C GLN A 173 -19.53 12.74 10.06
N GLU A 174 -18.83 13.60 10.77
CA GLU A 174 -17.83 14.49 10.18
C GLU A 174 -16.68 13.71 9.55
N THR A 175 -16.25 14.13 8.37
CA THR A 175 -15.09 13.57 7.65
C THR A 175 -14.21 14.73 7.23
N ILE A 176 -12.95 14.72 7.60
CA ILE A 176 -11.96 15.66 7.09
C ILE A 176 -11.40 15.10 5.79
N PHE A 177 -11.61 15.82 4.69
CA PHE A 177 -11.04 15.49 3.41
C PHE A 177 -9.83 16.38 3.12
N HIS A 178 -8.66 15.76 3.07
CA HIS A 178 -7.38 16.42 2.83
C HIS A 178 -6.86 16.17 1.41
N SER A 179 -6.45 17.22 0.74
CA SER A 179 -5.87 17.14 -0.61
C SER A 179 -4.72 18.15 -0.77
N ASP A 180 -4.03 18.06 -1.89
CA ASP A 180 -3.16 19.14 -2.31
C ASP A 180 -3.95 20.39 -2.74
N GLN A 181 -3.25 21.47 -3.13
CA GLN A 181 -3.86 22.70 -3.63
C GLN A 181 -4.13 22.67 -5.14
N GLY A 182 -4.29 21.49 -5.73
CA GLY A 182 -4.61 21.32 -7.14
C GLY A 182 -5.87 22.11 -7.55
N LYS A 183 -5.87 22.65 -8.79
CA LYS A 183 -6.97 23.45 -9.32
C LYS A 183 -8.34 22.77 -9.22
N ILE A 184 -8.37 21.46 -9.30
CA ILE A 184 -9.60 20.67 -9.25
C ILE A 184 -10.19 20.68 -7.84
N TYR A 185 -9.36 20.39 -6.85
CA TYR A 185 -9.78 20.37 -5.44
C TYR A 185 -10.24 21.74 -4.93
N SER A 186 -9.82 22.82 -5.58
CA SER A 186 -10.27 24.19 -5.27
C SER A 186 -11.49 24.66 -6.08
N SER A 187 -12.06 23.81 -6.96
CA SER A 187 -13.21 24.20 -7.79
C SER A 187 -14.52 24.27 -6.97
N VAL A 188 -15.41 25.18 -7.39
CA VAL A 188 -16.75 25.36 -6.77
C VAL A 188 -17.57 24.07 -6.89
N ALA A 189 -17.50 23.38 -8.03
CA ALA A 189 -18.23 22.14 -8.26
C ALA A 189 -17.77 21.03 -7.29
N PHE A 190 -16.46 20.91 -7.06
CA PHE A 190 -15.91 19.95 -6.11
C PHE A 190 -16.35 20.26 -4.67
N ASN A 191 -16.33 21.54 -4.27
CA ASN A 191 -16.78 21.97 -2.96
C ASN A 191 -18.28 21.73 -2.74
N ASN A 192 -19.11 21.98 -3.73
CA ASN A 192 -20.56 21.78 -3.62
C ASN A 192 -20.94 20.31 -3.48
N ALA A 193 -20.21 19.39 -4.12
CA ALA A 193 -20.44 17.96 -4.00
C ALA A 193 -20.27 17.43 -2.56
N HIS A 194 -19.48 18.11 -1.74
CA HIS A 194 -19.21 17.69 -0.36
C HIS A 194 -20.23 18.19 0.67
N LYS A 195 -20.96 19.28 0.39
CA LYS A 195 -21.82 19.96 1.37
C LYS A 195 -22.89 19.07 2.01
N TYR A 196 -23.42 18.10 1.26
CA TYR A 196 -24.49 17.21 1.74
C TYR A 196 -24.01 15.99 2.54
N TYR A 197 -22.68 15.82 2.70
CA TYR A 197 -22.10 14.61 3.27
C TYR A 197 -21.29 14.85 4.54
N ASN A 198 -21.40 16.02 5.14
CA ASN A 198 -20.65 16.42 6.34
C ASN A 198 -19.14 16.25 6.17
N ILE A 199 -18.60 16.79 5.07
CA ILE A 199 -17.18 16.75 4.73
C ILE A 199 -16.58 18.15 4.91
N ILE A 200 -15.55 18.22 5.74
CA ILE A 200 -14.75 19.43 5.96
C ILE A 200 -13.49 19.35 5.09
N ARG A 201 -13.21 20.44 4.37
CA ARG A 201 -12.06 20.52 3.48
C ARG A 201 -10.81 20.97 4.24
N SER A 202 -9.72 20.25 3.98
CA SER A 202 -8.37 20.56 4.44
C SER A 202 -7.41 20.48 3.26
N MET A 203 -6.39 21.33 3.23
CA MET A 203 -5.39 21.30 2.14
C MET A 203 -3.98 21.38 2.70
N SER A 204 -3.09 20.62 2.05
CA SER A 204 -1.65 20.74 2.26
C SER A 204 -1.17 22.16 1.92
N ARG A 205 -0.12 22.61 2.56
CA ARG A 205 0.60 23.81 2.17
C ARG A 205 1.27 23.60 0.81
N MET A 206 1.33 24.66 0.01
CA MET A 206 1.92 24.56 -1.33
C MET A 206 3.39 24.10 -1.26
N GLY A 207 3.73 23.07 -2.03
CA GLY A 207 5.10 22.55 -2.09
C GLY A 207 5.57 21.83 -0.82
N THR A 208 4.64 21.47 0.10
CA THR A 208 4.95 20.78 1.35
C THR A 208 4.37 19.34 1.31
N PRO A 209 5.06 18.41 0.63
CA PRO A 209 4.62 17.01 0.52
C PRO A 209 4.42 16.35 1.88
N THR A 210 5.19 16.76 2.88
CA THR A 210 5.12 16.23 4.25
C THR A 210 3.78 16.44 4.93
N ASP A 211 2.92 17.30 4.39
CA ASP A 211 1.57 17.51 4.91
C ASP A 211 0.61 16.35 4.55
N ASN A 212 0.97 15.52 3.55
CA ASN A 212 0.19 14.35 3.15
C ASN A 212 1.04 13.09 3.02
N PRO A 213 1.64 12.59 4.12
CA PRO A 213 2.57 11.47 4.10
C PRO A 213 1.89 10.15 3.68
N ILE A 214 0.58 9.99 3.89
CA ILE A 214 -0.18 8.79 3.52
C ILE A 214 -0.16 8.61 2.00
N ILE A 215 -0.53 9.64 1.25
CA ILE A 215 -0.55 9.61 -0.22
C ILE A 215 0.87 9.48 -0.79
N GLU A 216 1.84 10.22 -0.23
CA GLU A 216 3.22 10.12 -0.70
C GLU A 216 3.80 8.73 -0.51
N SER A 217 3.61 8.16 0.67
CA SER A 217 4.01 6.79 0.94
C SER A 217 3.34 5.82 -0.03
N LYS A 218 2.03 5.99 -0.25
CA LYS A 218 1.25 5.15 -1.17
C LYS A 218 1.74 5.28 -2.62
N ASN A 219 1.90 6.47 -3.15
CA ASN A 219 2.46 6.70 -4.48
C ASN A 219 3.87 6.12 -4.62
N GLY A 220 4.66 6.21 -3.56
CA GLY A 220 6.03 5.72 -3.53
C GLY A 220 6.15 4.21 -3.73
N TRP A 221 5.29 3.38 -3.12
CA TRP A 221 5.32 1.94 -3.30
C TRP A 221 4.44 1.48 -4.47
N LEU A 222 3.27 2.09 -4.66
CA LEU A 222 2.33 1.73 -5.72
C LEU A 222 3.00 1.73 -7.09
N LYS A 223 3.64 2.83 -7.48
CA LYS A 223 4.37 2.95 -8.75
C LYS A 223 5.52 1.95 -8.92
N LYS A 224 5.98 1.35 -7.84
CA LYS A 224 7.06 0.36 -7.87
C LYS A 224 6.55 -1.07 -7.96
N GLU A 225 5.41 -1.35 -7.32
CA GLU A 225 4.87 -2.70 -7.17
C GLU A 225 3.92 -3.07 -8.32
N ILE A 226 3.10 -2.14 -8.80
CA ILE A 226 2.07 -2.44 -9.81
C ILE A 226 2.62 -3.02 -11.12
N TYR A 227 3.78 -2.56 -11.57
CA TYR A 227 4.41 -3.06 -12.80
C TYR A 227 5.29 -4.31 -12.59
N ILE A 228 5.42 -4.77 -11.34
CA ILE A 228 6.20 -5.94 -10.97
C ILE A 228 5.27 -7.12 -10.67
N ASP A 229 4.19 -6.84 -9.94
CA ASP A 229 3.31 -7.86 -9.40
C ASP A 229 2.07 -8.09 -10.28
N PHE A 230 1.75 -7.15 -11.19
CA PHE A 230 0.61 -7.23 -12.09
C PHE A 230 1.09 -7.14 -13.54
N ASN A 231 0.93 -8.24 -14.29
CA ASN A 231 1.22 -8.23 -15.71
C ASN A 231 0.06 -7.59 -16.46
N GLN A 232 0.33 -6.53 -17.23
CA GLN A 232 -0.71 -5.78 -17.95
C GLN A 232 -1.43 -6.60 -19.03
N GLU A 233 -0.77 -7.63 -19.56
CA GLU A 233 -1.35 -8.48 -20.61
C GLU A 233 -2.45 -9.42 -20.06
N ASP A 234 -2.55 -9.58 -18.75
CA ASP A 234 -3.58 -10.40 -18.11
C ASP A 234 -4.93 -9.66 -17.95
N TYR A 235 -5.02 -8.40 -18.39
CA TYR A 235 -6.20 -7.55 -18.26
C TYR A 235 -6.62 -6.95 -19.59
N ASP A 236 -7.91 -6.97 -19.89
CA ASP A 236 -8.44 -6.40 -21.13
C ASP A 236 -8.49 -4.88 -21.09
N THR A 237 -8.91 -4.31 -19.97
CA THR A 237 -9.08 -2.87 -19.78
C THR A 237 -8.18 -2.32 -18.65
N VAL A 238 -7.94 -1.01 -18.68
CA VAL A 238 -7.22 -0.34 -17.60
C VAL A 238 -8.03 -0.34 -16.30
N GLU A 239 -9.35 -0.32 -16.40
CA GLU A 239 -10.28 -0.42 -15.28
C GLU A 239 -10.14 -1.77 -14.56
N ASP A 240 -10.08 -2.89 -15.29
CA ASP A 240 -9.87 -4.23 -14.73
C ASP A 240 -8.51 -4.33 -14.04
N TYR A 241 -7.46 -3.78 -14.68
CA TYR A 241 -6.12 -3.70 -14.14
C TYR A 241 -6.10 -2.94 -12.80
N ILE A 242 -6.74 -1.77 -12.74
CA ILE A 242 -6.83 -0.95 -11.53
C ILE A 242 -7.67 -1.63 -10.45
N ASN A 243 -8.79 -2.25 -10.82
CA ASN A 243 -9.64 -2.97 -9.88
C ASN A 243 -8.90 -4.16 -9.22
N ALA A 244 -8.10 -4.89 -9.99
CA ALA A 244 -7.27 -5.96 -9.46
C ALA A 244 -6.22 -5.44 -8.46
N ILE A 245 -5.59 -4.31 -8.75
CA ILE A 245 -4.63 -3.64 -7.87
C ILE A 245 -5.30 -3.19 -6.57
N ILE A 246 -6.49 -2.58 -6.66
CA ILE A 246 -7.26 -2.14 -5.49
C ILE A 246 -7.69 -3.34 -4.65
N TYR A 247 -8.14 -4.41 -5.29
CA TYR A 247 -8.52 -5.64 -4.60
C TYR A 247 -7.33 -6.24 -3.85
N ASP A 248 -6.19 -6.40 -4.53
CA ASP A 248 -4.96 -6.90 -3.89
C ASP A 248 -4.57 -6.01 -2.69
N HIS A 249 -4.57 -4.68 -2.89
CA HIS A 249 -4.21 -3.74 -1.83
C HIS A 249 -5.12 -3.84 -0.61
N ASN A 250 -6.44 -3.92 -0.83
CA ASN A 250 -7.41 -3.89 0.25
C ASN A 250 -7.57 -5.25 0.95
N TYR A 251 -7.48 -6.35 0.21
CA TYR A 251 -7.87 -7.68 0.72
C TYR A 251 -6.73 -8.69 0.80
N LEU A 252 -5.64 -8.51 0.06
CA LEU A 252 -4.59 -9.52 -0.04
C LEU A 252 -3.22 -9.02 0.45
N ARG A 253 -2.90 -7.75 0.25
CA ARG A 253 -1.58 -7.18 0.53
C ARG A 253 -1.38 -6.92 2.03
N PRO A 254 -0.43 -7.62 2.69
CA PRO A 254 -0.14 -7.37 4.11
C PRO A 254 0.60 -6.03 4.28
N SER A 255 0.17 -5.24 5.27
CA SER A 255 0.79 -3.96 5.61
C SER A 255 1.58 -4.06 6.93
N TYR A 256 2.85 -3.67 6.90
CA TYR A 256 3.67 -3.61 8.12
C TYR A 256 3.04 -2.72 9.20
N ALA A 257 2.54 -1.54 8.79
CA ALA A 257 1.90 -0.59 9.69
C ALA A 257 0.62 -1.14 10.38
N LEU A 258 0.02 -2.19 9.82
CA LEU A 258 -1.17 -2.85 10.35
C LEU A 258 -0.84 -4.24 10.97
N ASN A 259 0.38 -4.44 11.44
CA ASN A 259 0.86 -5.72 11.96
C ASN A 259 0.70 -6.87 10.95
N TYR A 260 1.05 -6.61 9.68
CA TYR A 260 0.93 -7.54 8.55
C TYR A 260 -0.50 -7.98 8.22
N LYS A 261 -1.51 -7.29 8.70
CA LYS A 261 -2.89 -7.50 8.24
C LYS A 261 -3.11 -6.74 6.93
N THR A 262 -4.10 -7.19 6.17
CA THR A 262 -4.65 -6.38 5.10
C THR A 262 -5.46 -5.22 5.68
N THR A 263 -5.79 -4.22 4.88
CA THR A 263 -6.56 -3.08 5.34
C THR A 263 -7.94 -3.50 5.85
N ILE A 264 -8.58 -4.43 5.15
CA ILE A 264 -9.91 -4.94 5.53
C ILE A 264 -9.84 -5.86 6.75
N GLU A 265 -8.85 -6.74 6.85
CA GLU A 265 -8.64 -7.58 8.05
C GLU A 265 -8.46 -6.71 9.31
N TYR A 266 -7.67 -5.63 9.21
CA TYR A 266 -7.46 -4.68 10.31
C TYR A 266 -8.77 -4.01 10.74
N ARG A 267 -9.52 -3.46 9.77
CA ARG A 267 -10.82 -2.82 10.01
C ARG A 267 -11.80 -3.76 10.70
N THR A 268 -11.98 -4.97 10.13
CA THR A 268 -12.92 -5.98 10.62
C THR A 268 -12.59 -6.43 12.04
N GLN A 269 -11.30 -6.60 12.36
CA GLN A 269 -10.87 -6.97 13.72
C GLN A 269 -11.23 -5.91 14.76
N LEU A 270 -11.26 -4.64 14.37
CA LEU A 270 -11.66 -3.53 15.25
C LEU A 270 -13.18 -3.33 15.31
N GLY A 271 -13.97 -4.24 14.70
CA GLY A 271 -15.43 -4.22 14.72
C GLY A 271 -16.08 -3.28 13.70
N PHE A 272 -15.32 -2.75 12.74
CA PHE A 272 -15.84 -1.90 11.66
C PHE A 272 -16.10 -2.69 10.38
N GLN A 273 -17.12 -2.28 9.61
CA GLN A 273 -17.47 -2.85 8.31
C GLN A 273 -16.95 -2.00 7.14
#